data_949614320a5babdce95bcac01bb373b9
#
_entry.id   949614320a5babdce95bcac01bb373b9
#
_cell.length_a   1.000
_cell.length_b   1.000
_cell.length_c   1.000
_cell.angle_alpha   90.00
_cell.angle_beta   90.00
_cell.angle_gamma   90.00
#
_symmetry.space_group_name_H-M   'P 1'
#
loop_
_entity.id
_entity.type
_entity.pdbx_description
1 polymer ?
#
loop_
_entity_poly.entity_id
_entity_poly.type
_entity_poly.pdbx_seq_one_letter_code
_entity_poly.pdbx_strand_id
1 'polypeptide(L)'
;MLEFSHIETLGGVKRTVYNQHDSLVLPLQTWLETQGGRLIINCTVTDLDHQTEYGKFVVTGLHFRKGDKSKNGSKSKNGGKSEVITVNDGDFVFMQNASMTDASSLSSMTTAPSKRTKGDSGGWQLWEKLATRRPHFGNPAAFSNAIAESY
;
A
#
# COMPACT_ATOMS: atom_id res chain seq x y z
N MET A 1 15.47 -8.54 -21.96
CA MET A 1 16.69 -8.76 -21.16
C MET A 1 17.02 -7.44 -20.49
N LEU A 2 16.94 -7.34 -19.19
CA LEU A 2 17.31 -6.12 -18.46
C LEU A 2 18.84 -6.11 -18.35
N GLU A 3 19.48 -5.15 -19.00
CA GLU A 3 20.93 -4.95 -18.85
C GLU A 3 21.21 -4.21 -17.55
N PHE A 4 21.67 -4.93 -16.54
CA PHE A 4 22.11 -4.34 -15.27
C PHE A 4 23.57 -3.85 -15.31
N SER A 5 24.24 -3.92 -16.46
CA SER A 5 25.65 -3.64 -16.62
C SER A 5 26.09 -2.20 -16.28
N HIS A 6 25.14 -1.28 -16.10
CA HIS A 6 25.44 0.13 -15.81
C HIS A 6 24.84 0.61 -14.48
N ILE A 7 24.45 -0.30 -13.58
CA ILE A 7 23.80 0.06 -12.33
C ILE A 7 24.74 0.86 -11.40
N GLU A 8 26.03 0.56 -11.43
CA GLU A 8 27.04 1.24 -10.63
C GLU A 8 27.23 2.71 -11.03
N THR A 9 27.15 3.00 -12.31
CA THR A 9 27.35 4.35 -12.84
C THR A 9 26.03 5.06 -13.17
N LEU A 10 24.88 4.36 -13.03
CA LEU A 10 23.57 4.81 -13.52
C LEU A 10 23.62 5.23 -14.99
N GLY A 11 24.56 4.68 -15.74
CA GLY A 11 24.74 4.97 -17.17
C GLY A 11 23.48 4.59 -17.95
N GLY A 12 23.00 5.48 -18.83
CA GLY A 12 21.78 5.26 -19.59
C GLY A 12 20.47 5.51 -18.84
N VAL A 13 20.50 5.75 -17.54
CA VAL A 13 19.31 6.14 -16.77
C VAL A 13 18.90 7.55 -17.17
N LYS A 14 17.74 7.67 -17.76
CA LYS A 14 17.14 8.97 -18.11
C LYS A 14 16.24 9.42 -16.99
N ARG A 15 16.35 10.69 -16.63
CA ARG A 15 15.46 11.36 -15.67
C ARG A 15 14.62 12.39 -16.40
N THR A 16 13.37 12.53 -15.99
CA THR A 16 12.52 13.62 -16.45
C THR A 16 13.02 14.94 -15.90
N VAL A 17 12.91 16.01 -16.69
CA VAL A 17 13.29 17.38 -16.29
C VAL A 17 12.35 17.87 -15.18
N TYR A 18 11.10 17.43 -15.21
CA TYR A 18 10.06 17.84 -14.28
C TYR A 18 9.83 16.79 -13.22
N ASN A 19 9.39 17.24 -12.05
CA ASN A 19 8.92 16.38 -10.96
C ASN A 19 7.73 15.53 -11.44
N GLN A 20 7.77 14.23 -11.21
CA GLN A 20 6.71 13.30 -11.62
C GLN A 20 5.37 13.59 -10.92
N HIS A 21 5.41 14.06 -9.70
CA HIS A 21 4.18 14.40 -8.98
C HIS A 21 3.42 15.53 -9.68
N ASP A 22 4.10 16.62 -10.02
CA ASP A 22 3.45 17.79 -10.61
C ASP A 22 3.12 17.61 -12.08
N SER A 23 3.92 16.81 -12.80
CA SER A 23 3.76 16.64 -14.24
C SER A 23 2.89 15.46 -14.66
N LEU A 24 2.75 14.44 -13.82
CA LEU A 24 1.97 13.24 -14.12
C LEU A 24 0.86 13.00 -13.11
N VAL A 25 1.18 12.99 -11.81
CA VAL A 25 0.22 12.58 -10.77
C VAL A 25 -0.89 13.61 -10.63
N LEU A 26 -0.58 14.89 -10.45
CA LEU A 26 -1.60 15.93 -10.27
C LEU A 26 -2.52 16.10 -11.49
N PRO A 27 -2.03 16.15 -12.73
CA PRO A 27 -2.90 16.21 -13.91
C PRO A 27 -3.82 14.99 -14.02
N LEU A 28 -3.30 13.79 -13.77
CA LEU A 28 -4.09 12.56 -13.80
C LEU A 28 -5.15 12.54 -12.69
N GLN A 29 -4.78 12.94 -11.48
CA GLN A 29 -5.72 13.06 -10.37
C GLN A 29 -6.85 14.02 -10.70
N THR A 30 -6.53 15.22 -11.19
CA THR A 30 -7.51 16.24 -11.57
C THR A 30 -8.43 15.71 -12.65
N TRP A 31 -7.89 15.03 -13.65
CA TRP A 31 -8.70 14.44 -14.71
C TRP A 31 -9.65 13.37 -14.16
N LEU A 32 -9.17 12.45 -13.33
CA LEU A 32 -10.00 11.41 -12.70
C LEU A 32 -11.13 12.02 -11.87
N GLU A 33 -10.85 13.05 -11.10
CA GLU A 33 -11.86 13.75 -10.29
C GLU A 33 -12.93 14.41 -11.18
N THR A 34 -12.53 14.98 -12.33
CA THR A 34 -13.50 15.53 -13.30
C THR A 34 -14.37 14.46 -13.96
N GLN A 35 -13.89 13.22 -14.04
CA GLN A 35 -14.66 12.06 -14.51
C GLN A 35 -15.52 11.42 -13.41
N GLY A 36 -15.61 12.01 -12.23
CA GLY A 36 -16.38 11.50 -11.10
C GLY A 36 -15.60 10.50 -10.21
N GLY A 37 -14.33 10.31 -10.46
CA GLY A 37 -13.45 9.51 -9.61
C GLY A 37 -13.34 10.10 -8.21
N ARG A 38 -13.28 9.24 -7.20
CA ARG A 38 -13.12 9.64 -5.79
C ARG A 38 -11.79 9.14 -5.26
N LEU A 39 -10.91 10.03 -4.87
CA LEU A 39 -9.67 9.69 -4.20
C LEU A 39 -9.83 9.88 -2.69
N ILE A 40 -9.66 8.79 -1.94
CA ILE A 40 -9.74 8.80 -0.48
C ILE A 40 -8.31 8.58 0.04
N ILE A 41 -7.66 9.66 0.42
CA ILE A 41 -6.30 9.66 0.96
C ILE A 41 -6.31 9.64 2.49
N ASN A 42 -5.15 9.38 3.10
CA ASN A 42 -4.98 9.27 4.55
C ASN A 42 -5.92 8.25 5.19
N CYS A 43 -6.15 7.15 4.49
CA CYS A 43 -6.92 6.03 5.01
C CYS A 43 -6.11 4.73 4.95
N THR A 44 -6.41 3.81 5.85
CA THR A 44 -5.84 2.47 5.86
C THR A 44 -6.95 1.46 5.67
N VAL A 45 -6.86 0.65 4.63
CA VAL A 45 -7.76 -0.49 4.46
C VAL A 45 -7.41 -1.55 5.50
N THR A 46 -8.40 -1.95 6.28
CA THR A 46 -8.20 -2.83 7.44
C THR A 46 -8.78 -4.22 7.25
N ASP A 47 -9.73 -4.38 6.33
CA ASP A 47 -10.35 -5.67 6.02
C ASP A 47 -11.13 -5.63 4.71
N LEU A 48 -11.48 -6.82 4.20
CA LEU A 48 -12.39 -7.02 3.09
C LEU A 48 -13.46 -8.04 3.50
N ASP A 49 -14.73 -7.68 3.30
CA ASP A 49 -15.82 -8.65 3.35
C ASP A 49 -15.90 -9.37 2.00
N HIS A 50 -16.20 -10.66 2.06
CA HIS A 50 -16.27 -11.47 0.86
C HIS A 50 -17.27 -12.61 1.03
N GLN A 51 -17.84 -13.03 -0.09
CA GLN A 51 -18.71 -14.18 -0.21
C GLN A 51 -18.17 -15.15 -1.26
N THR A 52 -18.61 -16.39 -1.19
CA THR A 52 -18.32 -17.37 -2.23
C THR A 52 -19.61 -17.67 -2.96
N GLU A 53 -19.67 -17.26 -4.22
CA GLU A 53 -20.80 -17.48 -5.09
C GLU A 53 -20.36 -18.31 -6.29
N TYR A 54 -21.06 -19.42 -6.55
CA TYR A 54 -20.76 -20.34 -7.66
C TYR A 54 -19.28 -20.75 -7.73
N GLY A 55 -18.63 -20.93 -6.58
CA GLY A 55 -17.20 -21.27 -6.50
C GLY A 55 -16.25 -20.11 -6.79
N LYS A 56 -16.78 -18.91 -7.06
CA LYS A 56 -16.00 -17.69 -7.25
C LYS A 56 -15.94 -16.88 -5.96
N PHE A 57 -14.84 -16.19 -5.79
CA PHE A 57 -14.64 -15.29 -4.69
C PHE A 57 -15.09 -13.86 -5.09
N VAL A 58 -16.05 -13.33 -4.35
CA VAL A 58 -16.60 -11.99 -4.60
C VAL A 58 -16.38 -11.12 -3.37
N VAL A 59 -15.79 -9.95 -3.54
CA VAL A 59 -15.66 -8.95 -2.48
C VAL A 59 -16.97 -8.17 -2.39
N THR A 60 -17.52 -8.06 -1.19
CA THR A 60 -18.80 -7.39 -0.94
C THR A 60 -18.67 -6.12 -0.10
N GLY A 61 -17.55 -5.94 0.57
CA GLY A 61 -17.31 -4.77 1.40
C GLY A 61 -15.82 -4.49 1.60
N LEU A 62 -15.49 -3.22 1.71
CA LEU A 62 -14.15 -2.73 1.95
C LEU A 62 -14.14 -1.89 3.23
N HIS A 63 -13.49 -2.39 4.27
CA HIS A 63 -13.34 -1.71 5.54
C HIS A 63 -12.09 -0.84 5.52
N PHE A 64 -12.25 0.41 5.91
CA PHE A 64 -11.11 1.31 6.03
C PHE A 64 -11.25 2.23 7.24
N ARG A 65 -10.12 2.76 7.69
CA ARG A 65 -10.04 3.71 8.79
C ARG A 65 -9.37 4.97 8.28
N LYS A 66 -10.02 6.11 8.45
CA LYS A 66 -9.43 7.41 8.20
C LYS A 66 -8.45 7.75 9.31
N GLY A 67 -7.24 8.14 8.93
CA GLY A 67 -6.27 8.67 9.89
C GLY A 67 -6.73 10.00 10.46
N ASP A 68 -6.53 10.20 11.75
CA ASP A 68 -6.70 11.53 12.36
C ASP A 68 -5.64 12.47 11.79
N LYS A 69 -6.07 13.65 11.34
CA LYS A 69 -5.16 14.75 10.97
C LYS A 69 -4.55 15.33 12.25
N SER A 70 -3.66 14.58 12.89
CA SER A 70 -2.86 15.17 13.96
C SER A 70 -1.88 16.16 13.35
N LYS A 71 -2.01 17.43 13.74
CA LYS A 71 -1.16 18.55 13.26
C LYS A 71 0.31 18.41 13.63
N ASN A 72 0.70 17.38 14.39
CA ASN A 72 2.03 17.24 14.99
C ASN A 72 2.73 15.89 14.70
N GLY A 73 2.51 15.28 13.54
CA GLY A 73 3.33 14.14 13.11
C GLY A 73 3.27 12.86 13.98
N SER A 74 2.57 12.87 15.10
CA SER A 74 2.37 11.71 15.95
C SER A 74 1.23 10.86 15.41
N LYS A 75 1.55 9.66 14.93
CA LYS A 75 0.55 8.65 14.55
C LYS A 75 -0.29 8.31 15.78
N SER A 76 -1.52 8.81 15.84
CA SER A 76 -2.48 8.36 16.86
C SER A 76 -2.76 6.87 16.65
N LYS A 77 -2.36 6.05 17.60
CA LYS A 77 -2.55 4.60 17.55
C LYS A 77 -4.03 4.15 17.68
N ASN A 78 -4.97 5.05 18.02
CA ASN A 78 -6.31 4.66 18.46
C ASN A 78 -7.48 5.55 18.02
N GLY A 79 -7.42 6.37 16.97
CA GLY A 79 -8.43 7.42 16.77
C GLY A 79 -9.11 7.56 15.41
N GLY A 80 -9.00 6.64 14.47
CA GLY A 80 -9.68 6.75 13.19
C GLY A 80 -11.10 6.15 13.20
N LYS A 81 -12.09 6.88 12.67
CA LYS A 81 -13.44 6.33 12.44
C LYS A 81 -13.36 5.22 11.40
N SER A 82 -13.87 4.03 11.74
CA SER A 82 -14.02 2.95 10.77
C SER A 82 -15.21 3.22 9.86
N GLU A 83 -15.02 3.07 8.57
CA GLU A 83 -16.04 3.20 7.54
C GLU A 83 -15.99 1.97 6.64
N VAL A 84 -17.11 1.68 5.98
CA VAL A 84 -17.25 0.58 5.04
C VAL A 84 -17.75 1.11 3.71
N ILE A 85 -17.12 0.70 2.63
CA ILE A 85 -17.63 0.89 1.26
C ILE A 85 -18.24 -0.43 0.83
N THR A 86 -19.52 -0.42 0.49
CA THR A 86 -20.21 -1.55 -0.11
C THR A 86 -19.74 -1.71 -1.56
N VAL A 87 -19.40 -2.93 -1.92
CA VAL A 87 -19.07 -3.32 -3.30
C VAL A 87 -20.33 -3.96 -3.88
N ASN A 88 -20.82 -3.43 -4.99
CA ASN A 88 -22.03 -3.90 -5.64
C ASN A 88 -21.71 -4.98 -6.68
N ASP A 89 -22.73 -5.69 -7.13
CA ASP A 89 -22.59 -6.62 -8.24
C ASP A 89 -22.13 -5.90 -9.51
N GLY A 90 -21.10 -6.46 -10.16
CA GLY A 90 -20.45 -5.84 -11.33
C GLY A 90 -19.28 -4.89 -11.01
N ASP A 91 -19.06 -4.52 -9.76
CA ASP A 91 -17.90 -3.73 -9.37
C ASP A 91 -16.62 -4.59 -9.33
N PHE A 92 -15.48 -3.97 -9.61
CA PHE A 92 -14.18 -4.60 -9.52
C PHE A 92 -13.36 -4.00 -8.38
N VAL A 93 -12.73 -4.86 -7.58
CA VAL A 93 -11.80 -4.44 -6.53
C VAL A 93 -10.39 -4.86 -6.92
N PHE A 94 -9.52 -3.86 -7.12
CA PHE A 94 -8.09 -4.07 -7.34
C PHE A 94 -7.36 -3.80 -6.04
N MET A 95 -6.60 -4.78 -5.57
CA MET A 95 -5.81 -4.67 -4.36
C MET A 95 -4.32 -4.65 -4.71
N GLN A 96 -3.68 -3.52 -4.49
CA GLN A 96 -2.23 -3.39 -4.55
C GLN A 96 -1.72 -3.30 -3.12
N ASN A 97 -1.08 -4.38 -2.66
CA ASN A 97 -0.43 -4.38 -1.36
C ASN A 97 0.86 -3.59 -1.43
N ALA A 98 1.11 -2.82 -0.43
CA ALA A 98 2.30 -2.07 -0.08
C ALA A 98 3.44 -1.95 -1.10
N SER A 99 4.15 -0.86 -1.01
CA SER A 99 5.45 -0.66 -1.63
C SER A 99 6.54 -1.30 -0.76
N MET A 100 7.62 -1.79 -1.38
CA MET A 100 8.84 -2.20 -0.67
C MET A 100 9.43 -1.06 0.17
N THR A 101 9.10 0.18 -0.17
CA THR A 101 9.55 1.39 0.52
C THR A 101 8.63 1.87 1.64
N ASP A 102 7.48 1.22 1.86
CA ASP A 102 6.48 1.62 2.86
C ASP A 102 7.07 1.70 4.27
N ALA A 103 7.94 0.77 4.61
CA ALA A 103 8.62 0.71 5.90
C ALA A 103 10.05 1.28 5.87
N SER A 104 10.44 2.02 4.84
CA SER A 104 11.79 2.57 4.75
C SER A 104 12.05 3.63 5.83
N SER A 105 13.25 3.67 6.35
CA SER A 105 13.74 4.72 7.24
C SER A 105 15.01 5.33 6.68
N LEU A 106 15.13 6.62 6.87
CA LEU A 106 16.33 7.34 6.47
C LEU A 106 17.35 7.33 7.62
N SER A 107 18.61 7.12 7.26
CA SER A 107 19.75 7.36 8.17
C SER A 107 20.14 8.83 8.14
N SER A 108 20.90 9.27 9.12
CA SER A 108 21.66 10.53 9.08
C SER A 108 23.17 10.22 9.02
N MET A 109 23.98 11.26 8.87
CA MET A 109 25.44 11.11 8.88
C MET A 109 25.99 10.54 10.21
N THR A 110 25.22 10.64 11.28
CA THR A 110 25.65 10.25 12.64
C THR A 110 24.78 9.16 13.26
N THR A 111 23.70 8.77 12.61
CA THR A 111 22.73 7.83 13.17
C THR A 111 22.33 6.79 12.13
N ALA A 112 22.58 5.53 12.42
CA ALA A 112 22.09 4.43 11.59
C ALA A 112 20.55 4.36 11.61
N PRO A 113 19.91 3.90 10.54
CA PRO A 113 18.47 3.70 10.53
C PRO A 113 18.07 2.63 11.54
N SER A 114 16.92 2.79 12.17
CA SER A 114 16.39 1.77 13.07
C SER A 114 16.06 0.49 12.29
N LYS A 115 16.34 -0.66 12.88
CA LYS A 115 15.91 -1.95 12.32
C LYS A 115 14.38 -1.97 12.23
N ARG A 116 13.88 -2.41 11.11
CA ARG A 116 12.45 -2.54 10.89
C ARG A 116 11.92 -3.87 11.39
N THR A 117 10.69 -3.85 11.84
CA THR A 117 9.95 -5.02 12.25
C THR A 117 8.78 -5.27 11.31
N LYS A 118 8.26 -6.48 11.31
CA LYS A 118 7.10 -6.86 10.51
C LYS A 118 5.87 -5.96 10.74
N GLY A 119 5.71 -5.40 11.94
CA GLY A 119 4.62 -4.50 12.29
C GLY A 119 4.72 -3.09 11.67
N ASP A 120 5.86 -2.73 11.08
CA ASP A 120 6.09 -1.40 10.52
C ASP A 120 5.46 -1.22 9.12
N SER A 121 5.09 -2.30 8.44
CA SER A 121 4.43 -2.26 7.14
C SER A 121 2.95 -2.62 7.23
N GLY A 122 2.08 -1.67 6.89
CA GLY A 122 0.62 -1.87 6.92
C GLY A 122 0.09 -2.81 5.83
N GLY A 123 0.75 -2.87 4.67
CA GLY A 123 0.32 -3.69 3.54
C GLY A 123 0.38 -5.19 3.80
N TRP A 124 1.43 -5.65 4.48
CA TRP A 124 1.54 -7.04 4.90
C TRP A 124 0.45 -7.46 5.88
N GLN A 125 0.08 -6.60 6.80
CA GLN A 125 -0.94 -6.88 7.81
C GLN A 125 -2.30 -7.22 7.20
N LEU A 126 -2.73 -6.48 6.17
CA LEU A 126 -3.97 -6.79 5.47
C LEU A 126 -3.89 -8.14 4.76
N TRP A 127 -2.81 -8.39 4.03
CA TRP A 127 -2.62 -9.66 3.32
C TRP A 127 -2.58 -10.85 4.27
N GLU A 128 -1.84 -10.75 5.37
CA GLU A 128 -1.76 -11.80 6.39
C GLU A 128 -3.13 -12.09 7.02
N LYS A 129 -3.90 -11.04 7.32
CA LYS A 129 -5.24 -11.17 7.85
C LYS A 129 -6.17 -11.92 6.87
N LEU A 130 -6.13 -11.58 5.60
CA LEU A 130 -6.92 -12.25 4.56
C LEU A 130 -6.47 -13.70 4.36
N ALA A 131 -5.17 -13.97 4.30
CA ALA A 131 -4.62 -15.31 4.12
C ALA A 131 -4.92 -16.25 5.30
N THR A 132 -4.96 -15.71 6.53
CA THR A 132 -5.37 -16.50 7.71
C THR A 132 -6.79 -17.01 7.59
N ARG A 133 -7.68 -16.23 7.00
CA ARG A 133 -9.08 -16.63 6.78
C ARG A 133 -9.24 -17.56 5.58
N ARG A 134 -8.37 -17.44 4.58
CA ARG A 134 -8.47 -18.18 3.31
C ARG A 134 -7.09 -18.50 2.73
N PRO A 135 -6.73 -19.80 2.67
CA PRO A 135 -5.45 -20.26 2.10
C PRO A 135 -5.23 -19.85 0.63
N HIS A 136 -6.30 -19.61 -0.13
CA HIS A 136 -6.23 -19.18 -1.53
C HIS A 136 -5.63 -17.79 -1.74
N PHE A 137 -5.54 -16.96 -0.70
CA PHE A 137 -4.83 -15.68 -0.75
C PHE A 137 -3.31 -15.82 -0.73
N GLY A 138 -2.80 -17.04 -0.71
CA GLY A 138 -1.38 -17.31 -0.74
C GLY A 138 -0.74 -17.37 0.64
N ASN A 139 0.60 -17.36 0.67
CA ASN A 139 1.39 -17.45 1.88
C ASN A 139 2.25 -16.18 2.06
N PRO A 140 1.72 -15.12 2.66
CA PRO A 140 2.47 -13.89 2.91
C PRO A 140 3.69 -14.12 3.82
N ALA A 141 3.66 -15.14 4.69
CA ALA A 141 4.77 -15.46 5.58
C ALA A 141 6.05 -15.81 4.81
N ALA A 142 5.95 -16.35 3.60
CA ALA A 142 7.11 -16.62 2.74
C ALA A 142 7.92 -15.35 2.43
N PHE A 143 7.28 -14.18 2.46
CA PHE A 143 7.90 -12.89 2.15
C PHE A 143 8.18 -12.04 3.39
N SER A 144 7.42 -12.23 4.47
CA SER A 144 7.43 -11.30 5.62
C SER A 144 8.09 -11.84 6.87
N ASN A 145 8.37 -13.15 6.96
CA ASN A 145 8.94 -13.72 8.19
C ASN A 145 10.42 -13.42 8.40
N ALA A 146 11.16 -13.22 7.32
CA ALA A 146 12.60 -12.97 7.36
C ALA A 146 12.97 -11.49 7.18
N ILE A 147 12.07 -10.57 7.56
CA ILE A 147 12.26 -9.12 7.33
C ILE A 147 13.51 -8.56 8.02
N ALA A 148 13.94 -9.16 9.14
CA ALA A 148 15.15 -8.74 9.84
C ALA A 148 16.44 -9.14 9.11
N GLU A 149 16.35 -10.05 8.15
CA GLU A 149 17.45 -10.55 7.32
C GLU A 149 17.43 -9.95 5.90
N SER A 150 16.39 -9.14 5.60
CA SER A 150 16.24 -8.47 4.31
C SER A 150 16.95 -7.11 4.34
N TYR A 151 17.77 -6.85 3.34
CA TYR A 151 18.55 -5.62 3.18
C TYR A 151 18.05 -4.80 2.00
#